data_bc473f739869a82270ec3bf572f924cb
#
_entry.id   bc473f739869a82270ec3bf572f924cb
#
_cell.length_a   1.000
_cell.length_b   1.000
_cell.length_c   1.000
_cell.angle_alpha   90.00
_cell.angle_beta   90.00
_cell.angle_gamma   90.00
#
_symmetry.space_group_name_H-M   'P 1'
#
loop_
_entity.id
_entity.type
_entity.pdbx_description
1 polymer ?
#
loop_
_entity_poly.entity_id
_entity_poly.type
_entity_poly.pdbx_seq_one_letter_code
_entity_poly.pdbx_strand_id
1 'polypeptide(L)'
;MKVTMIAKEYPPYIYGGAGVHLRYLAQELSKIMDVEVKCFGDQDLTGNPTVKGFKSLGFKSKNDSKFNPVFDTMTTNLSMIADGIDSDVVHTHTWYGHYAGFMAKKLYGIPFIATSHSLEPLRPWKIDQLGRGYQLSTWIEKLGIENADKIVAVSKMMKDDILKYYRIPEERVVVIHNGIDLNKWKQSPMTDSFKKEYGIKDNYILFIGRPTPQKGMEYLIDATDHIDSGIQIVFGAVGADTKEYEDRMKEKVRKKKNIIWINKFLKEEEYLQLYSSAKVFVCPSIYEPFGIINLEAMACKIPVVASAVGGIKEVVVNGETGILVEPANPKQIAEAVNKILKEETFAKKLGENARARVEKYFSWAYIASMTKKMYEGLL
;
A
#
# COMPACT_ATOMS: atom_id res chain seq x y z
N MET A 1 7.08 -24.98 -11.95
CA MET A 1 5.83 -24.23 -11.68
C MET A 1 6.04 -22.79 -12.14
N LYS A 2 5.13 -22.30 -12.93
CA LYS A 2 5.13 -20.96 -13.50
C LYS A 2 3.85 -20.22 -13.07
N VAL A 3 3.96 -18.94 -12.68
CA VAL A 3 2.82 -18.08 -12.36
C VAL A 3 2.77 -16.88 -13.29
N THR A 4 1.58 -16.53 -13.80
CA THR A 4 1.33 -15.23 -14.41
C THR A 4 0.66 -14.32 -13.40
N MET A 5 1.36 -13.26 -12.99
CA MET A 5 0.86 -12.22 -12.09
C MET A 5 0.27 -11.08 -12.91
N ILE A 6 -0.97 -10.67 -12.60
CA ILE A 6 -1.67 -9.62 -13.35
C ILE A 6 -2.00 -8.45 -12.42
N ALA A 7 -1.56 -7.25 -12.80
CA ALA A 7 -1.83 -6.04 -12.03
C ALA A 7 -1.82 -4.78 -12.88
N LYS A 8 -2.33 -3.69 -12.30
CA LYS A 8 -2.23 -2.37 -12.92
C LYS A 8 -0.84 -1.78 -12.80
N GLU A 9 -0.22 -1.91 -11.63
CA GLU A 9 1.03 -1.24 -11.27
C GLU A 9 2.22 -2.20 -11.32
N TYR A 10 3.27 -1.83 -12.05
CA TYR A 10 4.59 -2.45 -12.00
C TYR A 10 5.65 -1.41 -12.42
N PRO A 11 6.91 -1.50 -11.94
CA PRO A 11 7.93 -0.53 -12.31
C PRO A 11 8.03 -0.29 -13.83
N PRO A 12 8.23 0.97 -14.25
CA PRO A 12 8.46 2.17 -13.45
C PRO A 12 7.16 2.84 -12.94
N TYR A 13 5.97 2.34 -13.28
CA TYR A 13 4.68 2.95 -13.01
C TYR A 13 4.06 2.43 -11.70
N ILE A 14 4.62 2.87 -10.58
CA ILE A 14 4.12 2.55 -9.23
C ILE A 14 3.65 3.85 -8.56
N TYR A 15 2.44 3.85 -7.98
CA TYR A 15 1.90 4.96 -7.22
C TYR A 15 1.17 4.54 -5.93
N GLY A 16 1.20 3.24 -5.59
CA GLY A 16 0.56 2.72 -4.38
C GLY A 16 1.20 1.45 -3.83
N GLY A 17 0.76 1.08 -2.63
CA GLY A 17 1.27 -0.11 -1.93
C GLY A 17 1.08 -1.43 -2.69
N ALA A 18 0.06 -1.53 -3.55
CA ALA A 18 -0.18 -2.72 -4.37
C ALA A 18 0.94 -2.93 -5.39
N GLY A 19 1.42 -1.85 -6.03
CA GLY A 19 2.54 -1.92 -6.96
C GLY A 19 3.87 -2.23 -6.28
N VAL A 20 4.09 -1.66 -5.08
CA VAL A 20 5.24 -2.00 -4.23
C VAL A 20 5.23 -3.48 -3.86
N HIS A 21 4.07 -3.99 -3.40
CA HIS A 21 3.89 -5.40 -3.08
C HIS A 21 4.22 -6.30 -4.27
N LEU A 22 3.62 -6.02 -5.42
CA LEU A 22 3.81 -6.85 -6.62
C LEU A 22 5.28 -6.88 -7.07
N ARG A 23 5.95 -5.72 -7.08
CA ARG A 23 7.37 -5.63 -7.44
C ARG A 23 8.21 -6.59 -6.61
N TYR A 24 8.14 -6.47 -5.29
CA TYR A 24 8.98 -7.26 -4.41
C TYR A 24 8.57 -8.73 -4.37
N LEU A 25 7.27 -9.04 -4.39
CA LEU A 25 6.79 -10.41 -4.42
C LEU A 25 7.23 -11.12 -5.71
N ALA A 26 7.09 -10.48 -6.87
CA ALA A 26 7.54 -11.05 -8.14
C ALA A 26 9.05 -11.29 -8.15
N GLN A 27 9.85 -10.33 -7.64
CA GLN A 27 11.30 -10.47 -7.53
C GLN A 27 11.72 -11.61 -6.60
N GLU A 28 11.07 -11.79 -5.46
CA GLU A 28 11.40 -12.89 -4.54
C GLU A 28 10.89 -14.25 -5.05
N LEU A 29 9.69 -14.31 -5.64
CA LEU A 29 9.19 -15.53 -6.27
C LEU A 29 10.08 -15.97 -7.43
N SER A 30 10.61 -15.04 -8.22
CA SER A 30 11.48 -15.36 -9.37
C SER A 30 12.79 -16.04 -8.98
N LYS A 31 13.19 -16.00 -7.71
CA LYS A 31 14.33 -16.75 -7.19
C LYS A 31 14.03 -18.24 -6.94
N ILE A 32 12.75 -18.61 -6.87
CA ILE A 32 12.30 -19.95 -6.46
C ILE A 32 11.31 -20.61 -7.42
N MET A 33 10.87 -19.88 -8.47
CA MET A 33 9.97 -20.39 -9.52
C MET A 33 9.96 -19.44 -10.73
N ASP A 34 9.30 -19.84 -11.83
CA ASP A 34 9.15 -19.00 -12.99
C ASP A 34 8.01 -18.00 -12.81
N VAL A 35 8.26 -16.72 -13.10
CA VAL A 35 7.31 -15.63 -12.92
C VAL A 35 7.17 -14.81 -14.19
N GLU A 36 5.94 -14.66 -14.66
CA GLU A 36 5.55 -13.68 -15.67
C GLU A 36 4.71 -12.59 -15.00
N VAL A 37 4.94 -11.33 -15.35
CA VAL A 37 4.10 -10.20 -14.93
C VAL A 37 3.46 -9.57 -16.15
N LYS A 38 2.12 -9.54 -16.20
CA LYS A 38 1.35 -8.75 -17.16
C LYS A 38 0.80 -7.52 -16.45
N CYS A 39 1.19 -6.33 -16.90
CA CYS A 39 0.83 -5.07 -16.23
C CYS A 39 0.32 -4.01 -17.23
N PHE A 40 -0.23 -2.92 -16.71
CA PHE A 40 -0.62 -1.79 -17.54
C PHE A 40 0.62 -0.96 -17.86
N GLY A 41 0.78 -0.60 -19.13
CA GLY A 41 1.90 0.22 -19.58
C GLY A 41 2.54 -0.27 -20.88
N ASP A 42 3.83 -0.09 -20.97
CA ASP A 42 4.65 -0.42 -22.15
C ASP A 42 5.96 -1.14 -21.78
N GLN A 43 5.99 -1.74 -20.60
CA GLN A 43 7.12 -2.52 -20.13
C GLN A 43 7.32 -3.74 -21.03
N ASP A 44 8.59 -4.05 -21.35
CA ASP A 44 8.98 -5.24 -22.08
C ASP A 44 10.35 -5.69 -21.53
N LEU A 45 10.33 -6.59 -20.53
CA LEU A 45 11.53 -7.08 -19.88
C LEU A 45 11.60 -8.59 -20.02
N THR A 46 12.72 -9.06 -20.53
CA THR A 46 13.06 -10.48 -20.57
C THR A 46 13.81 -10.91 -19.30
N GLY A 47 13.68 -12.15 -18.91
CA GLY A 47 14.34 -12.73 -17.74
C GLY A 47 13.36 -13.39 -16.78
N ASN A 48 13.70 -13.42 -15.50
CA ASN A 48 12.79 -13.88 -14.45
C ASN A 48 12.81 -12.85 -13.31
N PRO A 49 11.71 -12.10 -13.08
CA PRO A 49 10.44 -12.20 -13.81
C PRO A 49 10.52 -11.66 -15.24
N THR A 50 9.78 -12.30 -16.16
CA THR A 50 9.45 -11.68 -17.46
C THR A 50 8.35 -10.66 -17.24
N VAL A 51 8.42 -9.48 -17.86
CA VAL A 51 7.41 -8.43 -17.67
C VAL A 51 6.92 -7.93 -19.02
N LYS A 52 5.60 -7.93 -19.21
CA LYS A 52 4.95 -7.40 -20.42
C LYS A 52 3.86 -6.40 -20.06
N GLY A 53 4.01 -5.19 -20.59
CA GLY A 53 3.05 -4.09 -20.47
C GLY A 53 1.96 -4.16 -21.54
N PHE A 54 0.75 -3.76 -21.15
CA PHE A 54 -0.42 -3.71 -22.05
C PHE A 54 -1.09 -2.35 -21.94
N LYS A 55 -1.41 -1.78 -23.10
CA LYS A 55 -2.16 -0.52 -23.21
C LYS A 55 -3.64 -0.81 -23.43
N SER A 56 -4.50 0.09 -22.98
CA SER A 56 -5.91 0.03 -23.32
C SER A 56 -6.15 0.21 -24.83
N LEU A 57 -7.28 -0.30 -25.31
CA LEU A 57 -7.71 -0.07 -26.71
C LEU A 57 -8.19 1.36 -26.95
N GLY A 58 -8.13 2.23 -25.95
CA GLY A 58 -8.38 3.66 -26.07
C GLY A 58 -9.86 4.04 -26.21
N PHE A 59 -10.78 3.15 -25.86
CA PHE A 59 -12.21 3.46 -25.88
C PHE A 59 -12.54 4.62 -24.94
N LYS A 60 -13.29 5.58 -25.43
CA LYS A 60 -13.71 6.77 -24.65
C LYS A 60 -15.22 6.83 -24.55
N SER A 61 -15.70 7.09 -23.35
CA SER A 61 -17.11 7.34 -23.13
C SER A 61 -17.53 8.66 -23.78
N LYS A 62 -18.63 8.62 -24.53
CA LYS A 62 -19.30 9.82 -25.05
C LYS A 62 -20.17 10.51 -23.99
N ASN A 63 -20.59 9.77 -22.95
CA ASN A 63 -21.51 10.26 -21.93
C ASN A 63 -20.80 10.92 -20.74
N ASP A 64 -19.73 10.29 -20.24
CA ASP A 64 -19.00 10.79 -19.07
C ASP A 64 -17.55 10.28 -19.09
N SER A 65 -16.59 11.20 -19.08
CA SER A 65 -15.16 10.86 -19.08
C SER A 65 -14.70 10.11 -17.81
N LYS A 66 -15.42 10.21 -16.71
CA LYS A 66 -15.17 9.45 -15.48
C LYS A 66 -15.29 7.93 -15.68
N PHE A 67 -15.95 7.47 -16.78
CA PHE A 67 -16.02 6.03 -17.11
C PHE A 67 -14.78 5.51 -17.82
N ASN A 68 -13.95 6.39 -18.39
CA ASN A 68 -12.78 5.98 -19.16
C ASN A 68 -11.82 5.06 -18.38
N PRO A 69 -11.50 5.29 -17.07
CA PRO A 69 -10.63 4.39 -16.34
C PRO A 69 -11.14 2.95 -16.25
N VAL A 70 -12.45 2.75 -16.23
CA VAL A 70 -13.03 1.41 -16.20
C VAL A 70 -12.98 0.75 -17.57
N PHE A 71 -13.26 1.48 -18.66
CA PHE A 71 -13.08 0.99 -20.03
C PHE A 71 -11.62 0.66 -20.33
N ASP A 72 -10.70 1.53 -19.93
CA ASP A 72 -9.26 1.27 -20.05
C ASP A 72 -8.86 -0.02 -19.30
N THR A 73 -9.39 -0.22 -18.09
CA THR A 73 -9.14 -1.46 -17.32
C THR A 73 -9.66 -2.69 -18.03
N MET A 74 -10.90 -2.69 -18.47
CA MET A 74 -11.52 -3.85 -19.12
C MET A 74 -10.81 -4.20 -20.43
N THR A 75 -10.51 -3.21 -21.26
CA THR A 75 -9.85 -3.43 -22.56
C THR A 75 -8.41 -3.88 -22.40
N THR A 76 -7.69 -3.38 -21.40
CA THR A 76 -6.33 -3.86 -21.07
C THR A 76 -6.37 -5.32 -20.62
N ASN A 77 -7.34 -5.70 -19.78
CA ASN A 77 -7.53 -7.10 -19.36
C ASN A 77 -7.82 -8.02 -20.57
N LEU A 78 -8.67 -7.58 -21.49
CA LEU A 78 -8.93 -8.33 -22.74
C LEU A 78 -7.65 -8.51 -23.56
N SER A 79 -6.82 -7.47 -23.70
CA SER A 79 -5.55 -7.55 -24.42
C SER A 79 -4.57 -8.52 -23.74
N MET A 80 -4.51 -8.55 -22.41
CA MET A 80 -3.66 -9.47 -21.64
C MET A 80 -4.08 -10.93 -21.87
N ILE A 81 -5.37 -11.21 -21.94
CA ILE A 81 -5.88 -12.57 -22.17
C ILE A 81 -5.74 -12.97 -23.64
N ALA A 82 -5.99 -12.07 -24.59
CA ALA A 82 -5.81 -12.33 -26.01
C ALA A 82 -4.35 -12.64 -26.39
N ASP A 83 -3.39 -12.13 -25.62
CA ASP A 83 -1.95 -12.45 -25.76
C ASP A 83 -1.61 -13.91 -25.34
N GLY A 84 -2.56 -14.61 -24.73
CA GLY A 84 -2.38 -15.95 -24.18
C GLY A 84 -1.76 -15.97 -22.77
N ILE A 85 -1.95 -17.07 -22.06
CA ILE A 85 -1.35 -17.35 -20.76
C ILE A 85 -0.80 -18.78 -20.79
N ASP A 86 0.50 -18.91 -20.60
CA ASP A 86 1.21 -20.16 -20.48
C ASP A 86 1.80 -20.26 -19.08
N SER A 87 0.95 -20.62 -18.10
CA SER A 87 1.35 -20.77 -16.69
C SER A 87 0.44 -21.75 -15.95
N ASP A 88 0.95 -22.32 -14.87
CA ASP A 88 0.20 -23.25 -14.01
C ASP A 88 -0.85 -22.54 -13.17
N VAL A 89 -0.62 -21.26 -12.84
CA VAL A 89 -1.48 -20.44 -11.97
C VAL A 89 -1.55 -19.00 -12.47
N VAL A 90 -2.73 -18.38 -12.40
CA VAL A 90 -2.90 -16.94 -12.59
C VAL A 90 -3.19 -16.27 -11.25
N HIS A 91 -2.39 -15.27 -10.90
CA HIS A 91 -2.53 -14.51 -9.67
C HIS A 91 -2.74 -13.02 -9.96
N THR A 92 -3.90 -12.49 -9.61
CA THR A 92 -4.26 -11.10 -9.89
C THR A 92 -4.24 -10.24 -8.64
N HIS A 93 -3.91 -8.96 -8.81
CA HIS A 93 -3.82 -7.99 -7.73
C HIS A 93 -4.79 -6.84 -7.97
N THR A 94 -5.69 -6.60 -7.02
CA THR A 94 -6.79 -5.63 -7.07
C THR A 94 -7.81 -5.88 -8.19
N TRP A 95 -8.93 -5.19 -8.17
CA TRP A 95 -9.98 -5.29 -9.19
C TRP A 95 -9.48 -4.99 -10.62
N TYR A 96 -8.39 -4.23 -10.75
CA TYR A 96 -7.80 -3.92 -12.05
C TYR A 96 -7.32 -5.14 -12.84
N GLY A 97 -6.99 -6.25 -12.17
CA GLY A 97 -6.58 -7.50 -12.82
C GLY A 97 -7.61 -8.63 -12.72
N HIS A 98 -8.61 -8.49 -11.84
CA HIS A 98 -9.52 -9.61 -11.53
C HIS A 98 -10.36 -10.08 -12.72
N TYR A 99 -10.70 -9.19 -13.63
CA TYR A 99 -11.43 -9.57 -14.84
C TYR A 99 -10.58 -10.47 -15.75
N ALA A 100 -9.29 -10.19 -15.90
CA ALA A 100 -8.38 -11.07 -16.63
C ALA A 100 -8.23 -12.44 -15.93
N GLY A 101 -8.07 -12.46 -14.60
CA GLY A 101 -8.01 -13.73 -13.86
C GLY A 101 -9.25 -14.60 -14.03
N PHE A 102 -10.44 -13.98 -13.97
CA PHE A 102 -11.70 -14.67 -14.24
C PHE A 102 -11.74 -15.25 -15.66
N MET A 103 -11.34 -14.46 -16.66
CA MET A 103 -11.31 -14.95 -18.06
C MET A 103 -10.29 -16.06 -18.25
N ALA A 104 -9.09 -15.96 -17.66
CA ALA A 104 -8.07 -17.01 -17.73
C ALA A 104 -8.59 -18.34 -17.20
N LYS A 105 -9.24 -18.32 -16.02
CA LYS A 105 -9.89 -19.50 -15.45
C LYS A 105 -10.94 -20.11 -16.38
N LYS A 106 -11.77 -19.28 -17.01
CA LYS A 106 -12.88 -19.76 -17.86
C LYS A 106 -12.43 -20.25 -19.23
N LEU A 107 -11.45 -19.58 -19.83
CA LEU A 107 -11.00 -19.89 -21.20
C LEU A 107 -9.91 -20.96 -21.24
N TYR A 108 -8.99 -20.94 -20.26
CA TYR A 108 -7.81 -21.79 -20.25
C TYR A 108 -7.83 -22.88 -19.18
N GLY A 109 -8.82 -22.85 -18.25
CA GLY A 109 -8.91 -23.80 -17.15
C GLY A 109 -7.81 -23.65 -16.07
N ILE A 110 -7.10 -22.50 -16.06
CA ILE A 110 -5.99 -22.25 -15.14
C ILE A 110 -6.53 -21.82 -13.76
N PRO A 111 -6.02 -22.38 -12.64
CA PRO A 111 -6.37 -21.94 -11.31
C PRO A 111 -6.14 -20.43 -11.13
N PHE A 112 -7.12 -19.74 -10.54
CA PHE A 112 -7.16 -18.29 -10.38
C PHE A 112 -7.08 -17.88 -8.91
N ILE A 113 -6.13 -17.01 -8.58
CA ILE A 113 -5.95 -16.42 -7.26
C ILE A 113 -6.15 -14.91 -7.34
N ALA A 114 -6.86 -14.36 -6.38
CA ALA A 114 -7.10 -12.93 -6.25
C ALA A 114 -6.47 -12.39 -4.95
N THR A 115 -5.55 -11.43 -5.03
CA THR A 115 -5.08 -10.67 -3.86
C THR A 115 -5.86 -9.38 -3.71
N SER A 116 -6.45 -9.18 -2.52
CA SER A 116 -7.11 -7.95 -2.13
C SER A 116 -6.17 -7.05 -1.33
N HIS A 117 -5.80 -5.91 -1.91
CA HIS A 117 -5.03 -4.85 -1.26
C HIS A 117 -5.93 -3.77 -0.64
N SER A 118 -7.17 -3.70 -1.08
CA SER A 118 -8.27 -2.88 -0.57
C SER A 118 -9.57 -3.41 -1.16
N LEU A 119 -10.71 -3.12 -0.54
CA LEU A 119 -12.03 -3.50 -1.06
C LEU A 119 -12.78 -2.27 -1.54
N GLU A 120 -13.38 -2.35 -2.73
CA GLU A 120 -14.17 -1.25 -3.29
C GLU A 120 -15.35 -0.86 -2.38
N PRO A 121 -16.13 -1.78 -1.76
CA PRO A 121 -17.20 -1.39 -0.81
C PRO A 121 -16.75 -0.55 0.38
N LEU A 122 -15.47 -0.62 0.77
CA LEU A 122 -14.90 0.17 1.85
C LEU A 122 -14.29 1.50 1.37
N ARG A 123 -14.46 1.84 0.09
CA ARG A 123 -13.90 3.04 -0.53
C ARG A 123 -14.97 3.85 -1.28
N PRO A 124 -16.11 4.18 -0.65
CA PRO A 124 -17.25 4.84 -1.32
C PRO A 124 -16.89 6.20 -1.94
N TRP A 125 -15.86 6.88 -1.43
CA TRP A 125 -15.36 8.15 -2.01
C TRP A 125 -14.81 8.01 -3.43
N LYS A 126 -14.53 6.79 -3.92
CA LYS A 126 -14.14 6.56 -5.31
C LYS A 126 -15.21 6.93 -6.33
N ILE A 127 -16.45 7.10 -5.90
CA ILE A 127 -17.52 7.60 -6.75
C ILE A 127 -17.19 9.00 -7.30
N ASP A 128 -16.42 9.80 -6.56
CA ASP A 128 -16.00 11.13 -7.00
C ASP A 128 -15.04 11.07 -8.20
N GLN A 129 -14.23 9.99 -8.27
CA GLN A 129 -13.25 9.75 -9.34
C GLN A 129 -13.86 9.02 -10.54
N LEU A 130 -14.71 8.03 -10.29
CA LEU A 130 -15.21 7.09 -11.29
C LEU A 130 -16.67 7.35 -11.69
N GLY A 131 -17.37 8.26 -11.01
CA GLY A 131 -18.80 8.43 -11.19
C GLY A 131 -19.53 7.10 -11.02
N ARG A 132 -20.53 6.82 -11.86
CA ARG A 132 -21.24 5.52 -11.88
C ARG A 132 -20.35 4.35 -12.32
N GLY A 133 -19.17 4.59 -12.90
CA GLY A 133 -18.16 3.56 -13.17
C GLY A 133 -17.68 2.84 -11.92
N TYR A 134 -17.83 3.46 -10.73
CA TYR A 134 -17.58 2.82 -9.44
C TYR A 134 -18.45 1.55 -9.22
N GLN A 135 -19.67 1.51 -9.73
CA GLN A 135 -20.50 0.31 -9.65
C GLN A 135 -19.90 -0.84 -10.49
N LEU A 136 -19.27 -0.51 -11.61
CA LEU A 136 -18.61 -1.51 -12.44
C LEU A 136 -17.30 -2.01 -11.84
N SER A 137 -16.50 -1.12 -11.22
CA SER A 137 -15.29 -1.56 -10.49
C SER A 137 -15.63 -2.48 -9.33
N THR A 138 -16.69 -2.17 -8.57
CA THR A 138 -17.22 -3.02 -7.49
C THR A 138 -17.73 -4.37 -8.03
N TRP A 139 -18.41 -4.38 -9.18
CA TRP A 139 -18.87 -5.61 -9.81
C TRP A 139 -17.69 -6.48 -10.28
N ILE A 140 -16.66 -5.89 -10.90
CA ILE A 140 -15.45 -6.63 -11.34
C ILE A 140 -14.72 -7.22 -10.13
N GLU A 141 -14.60 -6.46 -9.04
CA GLU A 141 -14.00 -6.97 -7.81
C GLU A 141 -14.78 -8.17 -7.26
N LYS A 142 -16.10 -8.04 -7.18
CA LYS A 142 -16.98 -9.14 -6.74
C LYS A 142 -16.84 -10.35 -7.64
N LEU A 143 -16.88 -10.16 -8.96
CA LEU A 143 -16.72 -11.24 -9.94
C LEU A 143 -15.39 -11.98 -9.71
N GLY A 144 -14.29 -11.24 -9.52
CA GLY A 144 -12.99 -11.83 -9.27
C GLY A 144 -12.94 -12.61 -7.96
N ILE A 145 -13.31 -11.99 -6.86
CA ILE A 145 -13.24 -12.60 -5.52
C ILE A 145 -14.13 -13.85 -5.43
N GLU A 146 -15.38 -13.78 -5.89
CA GLU A 146 -16.33 -14.91 -5.78
C GLU A 146 -15.99 -16.09 -6.70
N ASN A 147 -15.20 -15.88 -7.77
CA ASN A 147 -14.78 -16.93 -8.69
C ASN A 147 -13.31 -17.39 -8.52
N ALA A 148 -12.52 -16.74 -7.68
CA ALA A 148 -11.15 -17.19 -7.41
C ALA A 148 -11.12 -18.51 -6.65
N ASP A 149 -10.13 -19.36 -6.94
CA ASP A 149 -9.91 -20.64 -6.23
C ASP A 149 -9.33 -20.37 -4.83
N LYS A 150 -8.46 -19.36 -4.71
CA LYS A 150 -7.99 -18.80 -3.44
C LYS A 150 -8.00 -17.29 -3.47
N ILE A 151 -8.23 -16.69 -2.31
CA ILE A 151 -8.17 -15.26 -2.11
C ILE A 151 -7.09 -14.97 -1.07
N VAL A 152 -6.16 -14.09 -1.41
CA VAL A 152 -5.14 -13.61 -0.47
C VAL A 152 -5.63 -12.31 0.15
N ALA A 153 -5.83 -12.34 1.45
CA ALA A 153 -6.05 -11.16 2.29
C ALA A 153 -4.72 -10.70 2.88
N VAL A 154 -4.39 -9.41 2.75
CA VAL A 154 -3.12 -8.86 3.26
C VAL A 154 -3.09 -8.70 4.79
N SER A 155 -4.21 -8.96 5.47
CA SER A 155 -4.35 -8.97 6.93
C SER A 155 -5.56 -9.80 7.35
N LYS A 156 -5.64 -10.15 8.66
CA LYS A 156 -6.84 -10.80 9.23
C LYS A 156 -8.07 -9.91 9.12
N MET A 157 -7.90 -8.61 9.38
CA MET A 157 -9.00 -7.66 9.20
C MET A 157 -9.49 -7.62 7.75
N MET A 158 -8.58 -7.68 6.77
CA MET A 158 -8.96 -7.79 5.35
C MET A 158 -9.70 -9.11 5.07
N LYS A 159 -9.30 -10.23 5.69
CA LYS A 159 -10.04 -11.49 5.61
C LYS A 159 -11.46 -11.35 6.13
N ASP A 160 -11.63 -10.74 7.31
CA ASP A 160 -12.95 -10.50 7.91
C ASP A 160 -13.82 -9.61 7.02
N ASP A 161 -13.24 -8.55 6.46
CA ASP A 161 -13.91 -7.68 5.51
C ASP A 161 -14.34 -8.43 4.24
N ILE A 162 -13.46 -9.26 3.66
CA ILE A 162 -13.78 -10.08 2.49
C ILE A 162 -14.97 -11.01 2.78
N LEU A 163 -14.95 -11.73 3.89
CA LEU A 163 -16.02 -12.63 4.30
C LEU A 163 -17.35 -11.90 4.57
N LYS A 164 -17.28 -10.65 5.02
CA LYS A 164 -18.45 -9.81 5.26
C LYS A 164 -19.12 -9.33 3.96
N TYR A 165 -18.33 -8.96 2.96
CA TYR A 165 -18.85 -8.31 1.75
C TYR A 165 -19.09 -9.27 0.58
N TYR A 166 -18.46 -10.46 0.58
CA TYR A 166 -18.55 -11.43 -0.51
C TYR A 166 -19.02 -12.79 -0.03
N ARG A 167 -19.78 -13.48 -0.89
CA ARG A 167 -20.33 -14.81 -0.59
C ARG A 167 -19.33 -15.89 -1.00
N ILE A 168 -18.37 -16.16 -0.12
CA ILE A 168 -17.30 -17.13 -0.34
C ILE A 168 -17.08 -17.99 0.90
N PRO A 169 -16.67 -19.26 0.74
CA PRO A 169 -16.26 -20.11 1.85
C PRO A 169 -14.98 -19.57 2.51
N GLU A 170 -14.91 -19.63 3.84
CA GLU A 170 -13.77 -19.11 4.60
C GLU A 170 -12.44 -19.78 4.23
N GLU A 171 -12.46 -21.08 3.91
CA GLU A 171 -11.30 -21.87 3.52
C GLU A 171 -10.65 -21.42 2.21
N ARG A 172 -11.34 -20.61 1.39
CA ARG A 172 -10.73 -19.98 0.22
C ARG A 172 -9.89 -18.77 0.58
N VAL A 173 -10.09 -18.15 1.76
CA VAL A 173 -9.39 -16.92 2.14
C VAL A 173 -8.18 -17.26 3.01
N VAL A 174 -6.99 -16.99 2.49
CA VAL A 174 -5.73 -17.14 3.20
C VAL A 174 -5.16 -15.76 3.55
N VAL A 175 -4.56 -15.63 4.73
CA VAL A 175 -3.86 -14.40 5.13
C VAL A 175 -2.39 -14.54 4.78
N ILE A 176 -1.92 -13.68 3.86
CA ILE A 176 -0.49 -13.53 3.55
C ILE A 176 -0.18 -12.04 3.60
N HIS A 177 0.61 -11.64 4.58
CA HIS A 177 0.95 -10.24 4.82
C HIS A 177 1.83 -9.66 3.69
N ASN A 178 1.94 -8.33 3.63
CA ASN A 178 2.98 -7.69 2.84
C ASN A 178 4.34 -7.83 3.53
N GLY A 179 5.39 -7.82 2.74
CA GLY A 179 6.77 -7.84 3.23
C GLY A 179 7.45 -6.47 3.17
N ILE A 180 8.71 -6.46 3.59
CA ILE A 180 9.63 -5.33 3.50
C ILE A 180 11.02 -5.81 3.09
N ASP A 181 11.74 -5.00 2.31
CA ASP A 181 13.16 -5.25 1.96
C ASP A 181 14.07 -4.69 3.06
N LEU A 182 14.56 -5.58 3.92
CA LEU A 182 15.40 -5.25 5.05
C LEU A 182 16.83 -4.82 4.69
N ASN A 183 17.30 -5.15 3.49
CA ASN A 183 18.59 -4.70 2.98
C ASN A 183 18.54 -3.24 2.56
N LYS A 184 17.40 -2.82 2.04
CA LYS A 184 17.12 -1.48 1.61
C LYS A 184 16.67 -0.59 2.77
N TRP A 185 15.62 -1.01 3.49
CA TRP A 185 15.06 -0.24 4.61
C TRP A 185 15.88 -0.46 5.88
N LYS A 186 16.92 0.36 6.00
CA LYS A 186 17.81 0.46 7.17
C LYS A 186 18.18 1.91 7.39
N GLN A 187 18.58 2.24 8.60
CA GLN A 187 18.98 3.62 8.91
C GLN A 187 20.07 4.13 7.96
N SER A 188 19.82 5.29 7.37
CA SER A 188 20.72 6.03 6.49
C SER A 188 20.62 7.51 6.86
N PRO A 189 21.69 8.14 7.36
CA PRO A 189 21.64 9.54 7.78
C PRO A 189 21.17 10.45 6.65
N MET A 190 20.37 11.46 6.99
CA MET A 190 19.96 12.49 6.05
C MET A 190 21.15 13.37 5.69
N THR A 191 21.32 13.64 4.40
CA THR A 191 22.41 14.52 3.92
C THR A 191 22.09 15.99 4.22
N ASP A 192 23.15 16.79 4.43
CA ASP A 192 22.99 18.23 4.68
C ASP A 192 22.38 18.97 3.48
N SER A 193 22.65 18.49 2.25
CA SER A 193 22.05 19.02 1.02
C SER A 193 20.53 18.83 1.02
N PHE A 194 20.04 17.66 1.43
CA PHE A 194 18.62 17.36 1.51
C PHE A 194 17.93 18.16 2.63
N LYS A 195 18.57 18.26 3.81
CA LYS A 195 18.09 19.13 4.90
C LYS A 195 17.92 20.56 4.44
N LYS A 196 18.93 21.09 3.75
CA LYS A 196 18.95 22.49 3.27
C LYS A 196 17.91 22.73 2.18
N GLU A 197 17.76 21.79 1.25
CA GLU A 197 16.78 21.90 0.14
C GLU A 197 15.36 22.08 0.67
N TYR A 198 14.99 21.33 1.71
CA TYR A 198 13.61 21.36 2.25
C TYR A 198 13.47 22.14 3.56
N GLY A 199 14.56 22.70 4.10
CA GLY A 199 14.54 23.38 5.40
C GLY A 199 14.23 22.47 6.58
N ILE A 200 14.59 21.17 6.48
CA ILE A 200 14.35 20.17 7.51
C ILE A 200 15.40 20.33 8.61
N LYS A 201 14.93 20.42 9.86
CA LYS A 201 15.77 20.43 11.07
C LYS A 201 15.99 19.02 11.58
N ASP A 202 17.01 18.85 12.43
CA ASP A 202 17.10 17.65 13.25
C ASP A 202 15.90 17.58 14.20
N ASN A 203 15.43 16.37 14.51
CA ASN A 203 14.27 16.15 15.36
C ASN A 203 12.95 16.63 14.73
N TYR A 204 12.32 15.78 13.97
CA TYR A 204 11.00 16.03 13.38
C TYR A 204 10.10 14.80 13.50
N ILE A 205 8.80 15.06 13.37
CA ILE A 205 7.74 14.05 13.23
C ILE A 205 7.51 13.85 11.74
N LEU A 206 7.43 12.60 11.30
CA LEU A 206 7.25 12.25 9.90
C LEU A 206 5.86 11.69 9.62
N PHE A 207 5.27 12.15 8.53
CA PHE A 207 4.13 11.52 7.86
C PHE A 207 4.50 11.25 6.41
N ILE A 208 4.22 10.03 5.93
CA ILE A 208 4.37 9.64 4.53
C ILE A 208 3.02 9.09 4.02
N GLY A 209 2.57 9.56 2.87
CA GLY A 209 1.35 9.05 2.25
C GLY A 209 0.69 10.04 1.30
N ARG A 210 -0.31 9.57 0.55
CA ARG A 210 -1.10 10.49 -0.29
C ARG A 210 -1.97 11.38 0.59
N PRO A 211 -2.11 12.67 0.29
CA PRO A 211 -3.03 13.54 0.99
C PRO A 211 -4.47 13.20 0.59
N THR A 212 -5.06 12.24 1.30
CA THR A 212 -6.43 11.75 1.09
C THR A 212 -7.15 11.62 2.43
N PRO A 213 -8.48 11.69 2.46
CA PRO A 213 -9.24 11.45 3.69
C PRO A 213 -8.87 10.12 4.37
N GLN A 214 -8.64 9.07 3.56
CA GLN A 214 -8.25 7.75 4.04
C GLN A 214 -6.96 7.78 4.90
N LYS A 215 -5.97 8.60 4.51
CA LYS A 215 -4.67 8.68 5.18
C LYS A 215 -4.66 9.58 6.40
N GLY A 216 -5.71 10.36 6.61
CA GLY A 216 -5.91 11.10 7.85
C GLY A 216 -4.90 12.21 8.12
N MET A 217 -4.24 12.76 7.07
CA MET A 217 -3.27 13.85 7.20
C MET A 217 -3.81 15.02 8.04
N GLU A 218 -5.10 15.32 7.92
CA GLU A 218 -5.76 16.39 8.64
C GLU A 218 -5.72 16.21 10.16
N TYR A 219 -5.83 14.98 10.66
CA TYR A 219 -5.80 14.71 12.10
C TYR A 219 -4.41 14.94 12.70
N LEU A 220 -3.35 14.71 11.94
CA LEU A 220 -2.00 15.07 12.38
C LEU A 220 -1.79 16.59 12.35
N ILE A 221 -2.33 17.30 11.33
CA ILE A 221 -2.30 18.77 11.31
C ILE A 221 -3.05 19.33 12.53
N ASP A 222 -4.21 18.80 12.85
CA ASP A 222 -4.98 19.26 14.02
C ASP A 222 -4.31 18.88 15.35
N ALA A 223 -3.58 17.75 15.40
CA ALA A 223 -2.79 17.34 16.57
C ALA A 223 -1.64 18.31 16.90
N THR A 224 -1.15 19.08 15.92
CA THR A 224 -0.02 20.02 16.12
C THR A 224 -0.26 21.05 17.22
N ASP A 225 -1.52 21.41 17.50
CA ASP A 225 -1.88 22.35 18.56
C ASP A 225 -1.63 21.80 19.98
N HIS A 226 -1.46 20.48 20.09
CA HIS A 226 -1.26 19.75 21.35
C HIS A 226 0.11 19.08 21.44
N ILE A 227 0.93 19.17 20.38
CA ILE A 227 2.30 18.65 20.37
C ILE A 227 3.22 19.70 20.95
N ASP A 228 4.17 19.28 21.77
CA ASP A 228 5.11 20.17 22.44
C ASP A 228 5.82 21.08 21.44
N SER A 229 5.95 22.36 21.80
CA SER A 229 6.47 23.40 20.94
C SER A 229 7.92 23.18 20.54
N GLY A 230 8.25 23.51 19.30
CA GLY A 230 9.61 23.49 18.77
C GLY A 230 9.96 22.32 17.88
N ILE A 231 9.15 21.25 17.87
CA ILE A 231 9.36 20.15 16.93
C ILE A 231 8.76 20.45 15.56
N GLN A 232 9.50 20.10 14.53
CA GLN A 232 9.06 20.24 13.14
C GLN A 232 8.26 19.01 12.72
N ILE A 233 7.27 19.21 11.84
CA ILE A 233 6.50 18.12 11.26
C ILE A 233 6.73 18.13 9.76
N VAL A 234 7.17 17.00 9.22
CA VAL A 234 7.49 16.83 7.80
C VAL A 234 6.46 15.90 7.17
N PHE A 235 5.75 16.41 6.17
CA PHE A 235 4.86 15.65 5.32
C PHE A 235 5.55 15.33 3.99
N GLY A 236 5.87 14.07 3.72
CA GLY A 236 6.17 13.54 2.39
C GLY A 236 4.88 13.07 1.73
N ALA A 237 4.10 14.01 1.17
CA ALA A 237 2.73 13.74 0.76
C ALA A 237 2.41 14.34 -0.61
N VAL A 238 2.11 13.47 -1.59
CA VAL A 238 1.81 13.86 -2.97
C VAL A 238 0.73 12.96 -3.56
N GLY A 239 0.01 13.46 -4.57
CA GLY A 239 -1.01 12.68 -5.29
C GLY A 239 -2.34 12.60 -4.54
N ALA A 240 -2.93 13.76 -4.23
CA ALA A 240 -4.27 13.86 -3.66
C ALA A 240 -5.32 13.21 -4.57
N ASP A 241 -6.37 12.65 -3.96
CA ASP A 241 -7.50 12.08 -4.72
C ASP A 241 -8.30 13.18 -5.45
N THR A 242 -8.44 14.37 -4.84
CA THR A 242 -9.09 15.53 -5.43
C THR A 242 -8.32 16.80 -5.14
N LYS A 243 -8.45 17.79 -6.05
CA LYS A 243 -7.84 19.11 -5.88
C LYS A 243 -8.42 19.86 -4.68
N GLU A 244 -9.71 19.73 -4.45
CA GLU A 244 -10.42 20.36 -3.34
C GLU A 244 -9.85 19.90 -1.99
N TYR A 245 -9.57 18.61 -1.83
CA TYR A 245 -8.94 18.10 -0.63
C TYR A 245 -7.52 18.63 -0.46
N GLU A 246 -6.73 18.63 -1.54
CA GLU A 246 -5.37 19.16 -1.53
C GLU A 246 -5.33 20.64 -1.12
N ASP A 247 -6.22 21.48 -1.72
CA ASP A 247 -6.27 22.89 -1.43
C ASP A 247 -6.71 23.16 0.01
N ARG A 248 -7.65 22.38 0.55
CA ARG A 248 -8.04 22.41 1.96
C ARG A 248 -6.88 22.09 2.89
N MET A 249 -6.09 21.08 2.57
CA MET A 249 -4.91 20.70 3.37
C MET A 249 -3.81 21.78 3.29
N LYS A 250 -3.58 22.36 2.12
CA LYS A 250 -2.65 23.50 1.96
C LYS A 250 -3.04 24.70 2.83
N GLU A 251 -4.33 24.99 2.90
CA GLU A 251 -4.83 26.08 3.75
C GLU A 251 -4.60 25.78 5.23
N LYS A 252 -4.89 24.53 5.69
CA LYS A 252 -4.61 24.13 7.08
C LYS A 252 -3.11 24.24 7.40
N VAL A 253 -2.23 23.75 6.52
CA VAL A 253 -0.77 23.78 6.71
C VAL A 253 -0.24 25.23 6.76
N ARG A 254 -0.73 26.14 5.93
CA ARG A 254 -0.30 27.55 5.93
C ARG A 254 -0.51 28.26 7.28
N LYS A 255 -1.46 27.79 8.09
CA LYS A 255 -1.73 28.32 9.44
C LYS A 255 -0.73 27.81 10.50
N LYS A 256 0.16 26.86 10.13
CA LYS A 256 1.12 26.22 11.05
C LYS A 256 2.55 26.53 10.65
N LYS A 257 3.32 27.14 11.57
CA LYS A 257 4.70 27.58 11.28
C LYS A 257 5.74 26.45 11.31
N ASN A 258 5.41 25.32 11.93
CA ASN A 258 6.31 24.20 12.15
C ASN A 258 6.10 23.03 11.21
N ILE A 259 5.25 23.18 10.17
CA ILE A 259 4.99 22.12 9.18
C ILE A 259 5.76 22.41 7.90
N ILE A 260 6.45 21.39 7.41
CA ILE A 260 7.01 21.31 6.05
C ILE A 260 6.20 20.29 5.27
N TRP A 261 5.72 20.70 4.11
CA TRP A 261 5.04 19.79 3.20
C TRP A 261 5.82 19.66 1.89
N ILE A 262 6.43 18.48 1.69
CA ILE A 262 7.09 18.09 0.44
C ILE A 262 6.03 17.49 -0.48
N ASN A 263 5.45 18.33 -1.32
CA ASN A 263 4.39 17.95 -2.28
C ASN A 263 4.98 17.61 -3.65
N LYS A 264 5.92 16.66 -3.67
CA LYS A 264 6.49 16.10 -4.90
C LYS A 264 6.80 14.62 -4.71
N PHE A 265 6.87 13.88 -5.80
CA PHE A 265 7.37 12.50 -5.76
C PHE A 265 8.86 12.50 -5.41
N LEU A 266 9.17 11.83 -4.32
CA LEU A 266 10.54 11.61 -3.87
C LEU A 266 11.07 10.28 -4.43
N LYS A 267 12.38 10.20 -4.58
CA LYS A 267 13.04 8.92 -4.85
C LYS A 267 13.05 8.06 -3.60
N GLU A 268 13.22 6.76 -3.78
CA GLU A 268 13.24 5.83 -2.64
C GLU A 268 14.33 6.15 -1.62
N GLU A 269 15.51 6.63 -2.07
CA GLU A 269 16.62 7.04 -1.20
C GLU A 269 16.25 8.29 -0.39
N GLU A 270 15.45 9.19 -0.95
CA GLU A 270 14.98 10.39 -0.26
C GLU A 270 13.94 10.03 0.82
N TYR A 271 13.03 9.08 0.54
CA TYR A 271 12.14 8.53 1.55
C TYR A 271 12.93 7.84 2.68
N LEU A 272 13.96 7.06 2.35
CA LEU A 272 14.80 6.40 3.34
C LEU A 272 15.48 7.41 4.28
N GLN A 273 15.99 8.52 3.74
CA GLN A 273 16.55 9.60 4.55
C GLN A 273 15.53 10.22 5.50
N LEU A 274 14.28 10.46 5.01
CA LEU A 274 13.20 10.97 5.85
C LEU A 274 12.86 10.01 6.99
N TYR A 275 12.69 8.72 6.71
CA TYR A 275 12.43 7.75 7.77
C TYR A 275 13.57 7.67 8.77
N SER A 276 14.82 7.58 8.29
CA SER A 276 15.98 7.31 9.15
C SER A 276 16.31 8.41 10.14
N SER A 277 15.88 9.63 9.89
CA SER A 277 16.18 10.81 10.71
C SER A 277 14.99 11.32 11.52
N ALA A 278 13.82 10.74 11.35
CA ALA A 278 12.62 11.11 12.10
C ALA A 278 12.72 10.64 13.58
N LYS A 279 12.15 11.42 14.49
CA LYS A 279 11.98 11.00 15.90
C LYS A 279 10.77 10.10 16.10
N VAL A 280 9.70 10.36 15.33
CA VAL A 280 8.45 9.61 15.37
C VAL A 280 7.86 9.57 13.97
N PHE A 281 7.39 8.41 13.55
CA PHE A 281 6.54 8.26 12.38
C PHE A 281 5.08 8.21 12.80
N VAL A 282 4.21 9.00 12.16
CA VAL A 282 2.77 9.04 12.47
C VAL A 282 1.95 8.55 11.27
N CYS A 283 1.13 7.51 11.49
CA CYS A 283 0.21 6.94 10.52
C CYS A 283 -1.25 7.10 11.01
N PRO A 284 -1.88 8.27 10.83
CA PRO A 284 -3.20 8.58 11.38
C PRO A 284 -4.34 8.12 10.46
N SER A 285 -4.14 7.04 9.71
CA SER A 285 -5.11 6.54 8.74
C SER A 285 -6.45 6.20 9.38
N ILE A 286 -7.56 6.46 8.70
CA ILE A 286 -8.90 6.01 9.11
C ILE A 286 -9.29 4.67 8.46
N TYR A 287 -8.60 4.29 7.41
CA TYR A 287 -8.71 2.99 6.76
C TYR A 287 -7.35 2.57 6.22
N GLU A 288 -6.82 1.45 6.69
CA GLU A 288 -5.52 0.93 6.27
C GLU A 288 -5.56 -0.60 6.20
N PRO A 289 -5.68 -1.18 5.01
CA PRO A 289 -5.75 -2.64 4.86
C PRO A 289 -4.57 -3.39 5.47
N PHE A 290 -3.37 -2.80 5.39
CA PHE A 290 -2.16 -3.37 5.99
C PHE A 290 -1.21 -2.30 6.54
N GLY A 291 -0.76 -1.34 5.70
CA GLY A 291 0.11 -0.24 6.09
C GLY A 291 1.61 -0.53 5.96
N ILE A 292 2.10 -0.80 4.74
CA ILE A 292 3.53 -1.02 4.43
C ILE A 292 4.40 0.12 4.98
N ILE A 293 3.92 1.36 4.95
CA ILE A 293 4.63 2.53 5.48
C ILE A 293 5.01 2.40 6.96
N ASN A 294 4.24 1.63 7.75
CA ASN A 294 4.63 1.33 9.13
C ASN A 294 5.81 0.35 9.17
N LEU A 295 5.86 -0.65 8.26
CA LEU A 295 7.02 -1.54 8.16
C LEU A 295 8.29 -0.77 7.76
N GLU A 296 8.18 0.23 6.89
CA GLU A 296 9.28 1.10 6.47
C GLU A 296 9.86 1.87 7.67
N ALA A 297 9.00 2.50 8.46
CA ALA A 297 9.41 3.18 9.69
C ALA A 297 10.04 2.21 10.71
N MET A 298 9.39 1.06 10.93
CA MET A 298 9.85 0.03 11.87
C MET A 298 11.19 -0.56 11.43
N ALA A 299 11.40 -0.78 10.13
CA ALA A 299 12.67 -1.24 9.57
C ALA A 299 13.81 -0.23 9.79
N CYS A 300 13.50 1.06 9.80
CA CYS A 300 14.44 2.13 10.14
C CYS A 300 14.57 2.38 11.65
N LYS A 301 14.01 1.53 12.51
CA LYS A 301 14.01 1.67 13.99
C LYS A 301 13.34 2.94 14.49
N ILE A 302 12.37 3.48 13.74
CA ILE A 302 11.66 4.69 14.13
C ILE A 302 10.39 4.31 14.91
N PRO A 303 10.18 4.88 16.11
CA PRO A 303 8.93 4.68 16.84
C PRO A 303 7.72 5.08 16.02
N VAL A 304 6.67 4.25 16.05
CA VAL A 304 5.45 4.45 15.28
C VAL A 304 4.31 4.87 16.21
N VAL A 305 3.59 5.93 15.84
CA VAL A 305 2.26 6.26 16.37
C VAL A 305 1.26 6.03 15.24
N ALA A 306 0.31 5.13 15.41
CA ALA A 306 -0.62 4.79 14.35
C ALA A 306 -2.04 4.59 14.84
N SER A 307 -3.01 4.86 13.98
CA SER A 307 -4.42 4.57 14.27
C SER A 307 -4.65 3.06 14.38
N ALA A 308 -5.46 2.64 15.35
CA ALA A 308 -5.81 1.24 15.61
C ALA A 308 -6.84 0.71 14.59
N VAL A 309 -6.54 0.81 13.28
CA VAL A 309 -7.42 0.40 12.19
C VAL A 309 -6.78 -0.68 11.31
N GLY A 310 -7.62 -1.50 10.71
CA GLY A 310 -7.23 -2.47 9.68
C GLY A 310 -6.06 -3.36 10.11
N GLY A 311 -5.17 -3.61 9.16
CA GLY A 311 -3.96 -4.41 9.36
C GLY A 311 -2.88 -3.73 10.21
N ILE A 312 -2.99 -2.43 10.52
CA ILE A 312 -2.04 -1.76 11.43
C ILE A 312 -1.93 -2.48 12.77
N LYS A 313 -3.04 -3.00 13.30
CA LYS A 313 -3.08 -3.75 14.58
C LYS A 313 -2.31 -5.08 14.52
N GLU A 314 -2.02 -5.59 13.34
CA GLU A 314 -1.21 -6.80 13.14
C GLU A 314 0.27 -6.46 12.92
N VAL A 315 0.55 -5.28 12.40
CA VAL A 315 1.91 -4.76 12.18
C VAL A 315 2.49 -4.18 13.47
N VAL A 316 1.77 -3.26 14.10
CA VAL A 316 2.22 -2.54 15.32
C VAL A 316 1.62 -3.18 16.57
N VAL A 317 2.49 -3.60 17.50
CA VAL A 317 2.09 -4.08 18.83
C VAL A 317 2.13 -2.91 19.80
N ASN A 318 0.93 -2.58 20.33
CA ASN A 318 0.77 -1.40 21.19
C ASN A 318 1.64 -1.47 22.46
N GLY A 319 2.43 -0.43 22.69
CA GLY A 319 3.36 -0.31 23.83
C GLY A 319 4.68 -1.10 23.70
N GLU A 320 4.81 -1.95 22.65
CA GLU A 320 6.01 -2.75 22.42
C GLU A 320 6.80 -2.32 21.18
N THR A 321 6.13 -2.10 20.05
CA THR A 321 6.77 -1.71 18.78
C THR A 321 6.26 -0.36 18.23
N GLY A 322 5.32 0.27 18.94
CA GLY A 322 4.71 1.54 18.65
C GLY A 322 3.57 1.84 19.60
N ILE A 323 2.88 2.95 19.40
CA ILE A 323 1.67 3.31 20.15
C ILE A 323 0.48 3.33 19.18
N LEU A 324 -0.57 2.59 19.52
CA LEU A 324 -1.83 2.62 18.80
C LEU A 324 -2.79 3.64 19.47
N VAL A 325 -3.43 4.45 18.63
CA VAL A 325 -4.40 5.47 19.04
C VAL A 325 -5.73 5.26 18.33
N GLU A 326 -6.82 5.80 18.88
CA GLU A 326 -8.11 5.78 18.20
C GLU A 326 -8.05 6.58 16.89
N PRO A 327 -8.70 6.08 15.80
CA PRO A 327 -8.74 6.80 14.54
C PRO A 327 -9.43 8.17 14.70
N ALA A 328 -9.02 9.12 13.89
CA ALA A 328 -9.58 10.48 13.88
C ALA A 328 -9.50 11.20 15.25
N ASN A 329 -8.49 10.89 16.07
CA ASN A 329 -8.31 11.48 17.40
C ASN A 329 -7.00 12.28 17.51
N PRO A 330 -7.00 13.58 17.13
CA PRO A 330 -5.79 14.43 17.18
C PRO A 330 -5.17 14.52 18.58
N LYS A 331 -6.01 14.50 19.63
CA LYS A 331 -5.53 14.59 21.02
C LYS A 331 -4.71 13.38 21.42
N GLN A 332 -5.20 12.16 21.14
CA GLN A 332 -4.43 10.94 21.42
C GLN A 332 -3.16 10.84 20.56
N ILE A 333 -3.20 11.30 19.30
CA ILE A 333 -1.99 11.40 18.48
C ILE A 333 -0.94 12.27 19.17
N ALA A 334 -1.32 13.45 19.63
CA ALA A 334 -0.41 14.38 20.32
C ALA A 334 0.12 13.79 21.63
N GLU A 335 -0.72 13.19 22.45
CA GLU A 335 -0.33 12.54 23.71
C GLU A 335 0.70 11.44 23.47
N ALA A 336 0.47 10.55 22.48
CA ALA A 336 1.38 9.47 22.11
C ALA A 336 2.73 10.00 21.58
N VAL A 337 2.69 11.01 20.71
CA VAL A 337 3.88 11.68 20.18
C VAL A 337 4.67 12.33 21.31
N ASN A 338 4.03 13.13 22.17
CA ASN A 338 4.70 13.80 23.29
C ASN A 338 5.36 12.81 24.25
N LYS A 339 4.71 11.66 24.52
CA LYS A 339 5.28 10.59 25.33
C LYS A 339 6.60 10.08 24.75
N ILE A 340 6.60 9.76 23.44
CA ILE A 340 7.81 9.26 22.74
C ILE A 340 8.92 10.33 22.76
N LEU A 341 8.57 11.61 22.57
CA LEU A 341 9.54 12.70 22.55
C LEU A 341 10.17 12.97 23.92
N LYS A 342 9.42 12.77 25.02
CA LYS A 342 9.89 12.98 26.40
C LYS A 342 10.69 11.80 26.95
N GLU A 343 10.36 10.56 26.53
CA GLU A 343 10.92 9.33 27.09
C GLU A 343 11.91 8.67 26.10
N GLU A 344 13.14 9.19 26.00
CA GLU A 344 14.11 8.72 25.00
C GLU A 344 14.43 7.21 25.10
N THR A 345 14.55 6.67 26.31
CA THR A 345 14.78 5.23 26.54
C THR A 345 13.62 4.40 26.03
N PHE A 346 12.37 4.85 26.24
CA PHE A 346 11.17 4.20 25.74
C PHE A 346 11.12 4.27 24.22
N ALA A 347 11.39 5.44 23.63
CA ALA A 347 11.44 5.61 22.18
C ALA A 347 12.44 4.65 21.52
N LYS A 348 13.67 4.57 22.06
CA LYS A 348 14.71 3.64 21.57
C LYS A 348 14.25 2.19 21.64
N LYS A 349 13.66 1.77 22.77
CA LYS A 349 13.14 0.40 22.94
C LYS A 349 12.04 0.08 21.94
N LEU A 350 11.10 1.01 21.69
CA LEU A 350 10.07 0.83 20.66
C LEU A 350 10.69 0.60 19.29
N GLY A 351 11.67 1.41 18.89
CA GLY A 351 12.35 1.28 17.59
C GLY A 351 13.13 -0.03 17.43
N GLU A 352 13.85 -0.48 18.45
CA GLU A 352 14.58 -1.75 18.44
C GLU A 352 13.64 -2.94 18.34
N ASN A 353 12.58 -2.97 19.14
CA ASN A 353 11.56 -4.01 19.09
C ASN A 353 10.81 -4.02 17.74
N ALA A 354 10.53 -2.82 17.19
CA ALA A 354 9.91 -2.67 15.89
C ALA A 354 10.74 -3.34 14.79
N ARG A 355 12.05 -3.06 14.75
CA ARG A 355 12.99 -3.67 13.81
C ARG A 355 13.05 -5.19 13.97
N ALA A 356 13.21 -5.70 15.20
CA ALA A 356 13.24 -7.14 15.46
C ALA A 356 11.96 -7.85 14.99
N ARG A 357 10.78 -7.23 15.19
CA ARG A 357 9.51 -7.77 14.71
C ARG A 357 9.46 -7.86 13.18
N VAL A 358 9.90 -6.80 12.50
CA VAL A 358 9.89 -6.76 11.03
C VAL A 358 10.82 -7.83 10.44
N GLU A 359 12.01 -7.99 11.00
CA GLU A 359 12.97 -9.03 10.60
C GLU A 359 12.37 -10.43 10.74
N LYS A 360 11.65 -10.68 11.82
CA LYS A 360 11.11 -12.01 12.13
C LYS A 360 9.89 -12.39 11.27
N TYR A 361 9.00 -11.44 10.95
CA TYR A 361 7.67 -11.78 10.45
C TYR A 361 7.33 -11.21 9.07
N PHE A 362 8.12 -10.24 8.54
CA PHE A 362 7.73 -9.48 7.36
C PHE A 362 8.81 -9.40 6.27
N SER A 363 9.73 -10.38 6.19
CA SER A 363 10.67 -10.44 5.07
C SER A 363 9.98 -10.90 3.79
N TRP A 364 10.31 -10.30 2.64
CA TRP A 364 9.73 -10.70 1.35
C TRP A 364 10.05 -12.16 1.01
N ALA A 365 11.23 -12.68 1.38
CA ALA A 365 11.55 -14.09 1.17
C ALA A 365 10.58 -15.04 1.89
N TYR A 366 10.21 -14.71 3.13
CA TYR A 366 9.20 -15.45 3.88
C TYR A 366 7.83 -15.37 3.22
N ILE A 367 7.41 -14.18 2.81
CA ILE A 367 6.12 -13.96 2.12
C ILE A 367 6.07 -14.72 0.79
N ALA A 368 7.14 -14.69 0.00
CA ALA A 368 7.23 -15.46 -1.25
C ALA A 368 7.14 -16.98 -1.02
N SER A 369 7.79 -17.50 0.03
CA SER A 369 7.70 -18.92 0.36
C SER A 369 6.28 -19.35 0.74
N MET A 370 5.56 -18.54 1.52
CA MET A 370 4.14 -18.79 1.85
C MET A 370 3.26 -18.73 0.60
N THR A 371 3.50 -17.77 -0.29
CA THR A 371 2.76 -17.62 -1.54
C THR A 371 2.97 -18.81 -2.46
N LYS A 372 4.23 -19.28 -2.62
CA LYS A 372 4.54 -20.48 -3.40
C LYS A 372 3.84 -21.71 -2.84
N LYS A 373 3.89 -21.93 -1.52
CA LYS A 373 3.20 -23.04 -0.85
C LYS A 373 1.68 -23.03 -1.11
N MET A 374 1.07 -21.85 -1.15
CA MET A 374 -0.35 -21.71 -1.51
C MET A 374 -0.61 -22.12 -2.97
N TYR A 375 0.30 -21.76 -3.92
CA TYR A 375 0.18 -22.19 -5.32
C TYR A 375 0.28 -23.72 -5.44
N GLU A 376 1.26 -24.34 -4.78
CA GLU A 376 1.46 -25.79 -4.76
C GLU A 376 0.24 -26.56 -4.22
N GLY A 377 -0.52 -25.95 -3.33
CA GLY A 377 -1.75 -26.54 -2.78
C GLY A 377 -2.98 -26.43 -3.71
N LEU A 378 -2.85 -25.80 -4.90
CA LEU A 378 -3.89 -25.71 -5.91
C LEU A 378 -3.67 -26.61 -7.12
N LEU A 379 -2.46 -27.10 -7.31
CA LEU A 379 -2.04 -28.02 -8.38
C LEU A 379 -2.06 -29.45 -7.92
#